data_38347f0f2fdd1c06ea379ba50b5ee1f7
#
_entry.id   38347f0f2fdd1c06ea379ba50b5ee1f7
#
_cell.length_a   1.000
_cell.length_b   1.000
_cell.length_c   1.000
_cell.angle_alpha   90.00
_cell.angle_beta   90.00
_cell.angle_gamma   90.00
#
_symmetry.space_group_name_H-M   'P 1'
#
loop_
_entity.id
_entity.type
_entity.pdbx_description
1 polymer ?
#
loop_
_entity_poly.entity_id
_entity_poly.type
_entity_poly.pdbx_seq_one_letter_code
_entity_poly.pdbx_strand_id
1 'polypeptide(L)'
;MPTFAKDHVIILPHAEDYRDSYTISLAEVLATLNEPELHEGFSNERYTAEKTIRKRRIYLYYYQTVPLQAQPHERYAIIDFVGFSDA
;
A
#
# COMPACT_ATOMS: atom_id res chain seq x y z
N MET A 1 4.68 13.92 -1.07
CA MET A 1 4.58 12.47 -0.99
C MET A 1 4.27 11.89 -2.36
N PRO A 2 4.95 10.80 -2.80
CA PRO A 2 4.64 10.23 -4.11
C PRO A 2 3.24 9.64 -4.13
N THR A 3 2.54 9.88 -5.22
CA THR A 3 1.23 9.30 -5.47
C THR A 3 1.40 8.20 -6.52
N PHE A 4 0.85 7.03 -6.23
CA PHE A 4 0.94 5.89 -7.13
C PHE A 4 -0.35 5.76 -7.93
N ALA A 5 -0.23 5.69 -9.25
CA ALA A 5 -1.36 5.39 -10.11
C ALA A 5 -1.78 3.93 -9.86
N LYS A 6 -3.05 3.63 -10.12
CA LYS A 6 -3.60 2.29 -9.88
C LYS A 6 -2.80 1.18 -10.58
N ASP A 7 -2.36 1.42 -11.80
CA ASP A 7 -1.58 0.45 -12.58
C ASP A 7 -0.11 0.36 -12.14
N HIS A 8 0.32 1.23 -11.22
CA HIS A 8 1.64 1.17 -10.60
C HIS A 8 1.61 0.57 -9.20
N VAL A 9 0.49 -0.06 -8.83
CA VAL A 9 0.35 -0.73 -7.53
C VAL A 9 0.18 -2.22 -7.78
N ILE A 10 1.08 -3.01 -7.21
CA ILE A 10 1.04 -4.46 -7.31
C ILE A 10 0.79 -5.01 -5.91
N ILE A 11 -0.25 -5.82 -5.75
CA ILE A 11 -0.55 -6.47 -4.48
C ILE A 11 -0.10 -7.91 -4.62
N LEU A 12 0.86 -8.32 -3.79
CA LEU A 12 1.38 -9.69 -3.84
C LEU A 12 0.29 -10.70 -3.45
N PRO A 13 0.36 -11.94 -3.94
CA PRO A 13 -0.71 -12.92 -3.72
C PRO A 13 -1.10 -13.11 -2.26
N HIS A 14 -0.13 -13.18 -1.34
CA HIS A 14 -0.44 -13.34 0.08
C HIS A 14 -1.12 -12.09 0.67
N ALA A 15 -0.75 -10.91 0.21
CA ALA A 15 -1.40 -9.66 0.62
C ALA A 15 -2.81 -9.57 0.06
N GLU A 16 -3.02 -10.05 -1.16
CA GLU A 16 -4.33 -10.12 -1.79
C GLU A 16 -5.27 -11.03 -1.00
N ASP A 17 -4.76 -12.15 -0.50
CA ASP A 17 -5.54 -13.06 0.35
C ASP A 17 -5.98 -12.37 1.64
N TYR A 18 -5.11 -11.61 2.29
CA TYR A 18 -5.48 -10.82 3.46
C TYR A 18 -6.54 -9.78 3.13
N ARG A 19 -6.36 -9.08 2.01
CA ARG A 19 -7.33 -8.07 1.56
C ARG A 19 -8.71 -8.67 1.37
N ASP A 20 -8.79 -9.83 0.73
CA ASP A 20 -10.06 -10.54 0.52
C ASP A 20 -10.66 -10.99 1.85
N SER A 21 -9.84 -11.58 2.72
CA SER A 21 -10.31 -12.07 4.03
C SER A 21 -10.89 -10.96 4.90
N TYR A 22 -10.30 -9.77 4.82
CA TYR A 22 -10.71 -8.63 5.64
C TYR A 22 -11.72 -7.73 4.93
N THR A 23 -12.10 -8.08 3.71
CA THR A 23 -13.05 -7.28 2.90
C THR A 23 -12.57 -5.82 2.78
N ILE A 24 -11.31 -5.64 2.46
CA ILE A 24 -10.73 -4.32 2.21
C ILE A 24 -10.73 -4.09 0.69
N SER A 25 -11.42 -3.04 0.25
CA SER A 25 -11.53 -2.75 -1.18
C SER A 25 -10.22 -2.21 -1.74
N LEU A 26 -10.05 -2.32 -3.04
CA LEU A 26 -8.90 -1.72 -3.72
C LEU A 26 -8.86 -0.21 -3.52
N ALA A 27 -10.04 0.44 -3.54
CA ALA A 27 -10.12 1.88 -3.29
C ALA A 27 -9.59 2.25 -1.91
N GLU A 28 -9.87 1.42 -0.90
CA GLU A 28 -9.37 1.65 0.47
C GLU A 28 -7.85 1.46 0.54
N VAL A 29 -7.32 0.48 -0.18
CA VAL A 29 -5.86 0.28 -0.27
C VAL A 29 -5.20 1.49 -0.93
N LEU A 30 -5.74 1.95 -2.05
CA LEU A 30 -5.18 3.10 -2.77
C LEU A 30 -5.27 4.38 -1.94
N ALA A 31 -6.38 4.59 -1.22
CA ALA A 31 -6.51 5.76 -0.34
C ALA A 31 -5.48 5.73 0.79
N THR A 32 -5.27 4.56 1.40
CA THR A 32 -4.30 4.40 2.47
C THR A 32 -2.87 4.62 1.95
N LEU A 33 -2.59 4.11 0.76
CA LEU A 33 -1.27 4.24 0.15
C LEU A 33 -0.94 5.68 -0.24
N ASN A 34 -1.90 6.37 -0.86
CA ASN A 34 -1.65 7.69 -1.46
C ASN A 34 -1.95 8.86 -0.54
N GLU A 35 -2.82 8.68 0.46
CA GLU A 35 -3.18 9.72 1.42
C GLU A 35 -3.14 9.20 2.85
N PRO A 36 -2.01 8.65 3.29
CA PRO A 36 -1.92 8.07 4.62
C PRO A 36 -1.98 9.14 5.70
N GLU A 37 -2.56 8.78 6.85
CA GLU A 37 -2.51 9.60 8.05
C GLU A 37 -1.20 9.39 8.81
N LEU A 38 -0.64 8.19 8.69
CA LEU A 38 0.69 7.86 9.23
C LEU A 38 1.48 7.16 8.14
N HIS A 39 2.70 7.62 7.90
CA HIS A 39 3.58 7.04 6.90
C HIS A 39 4.99 7.00 7.47
N GLU A 40 5.57 5.81 7.53
CA GLU A 40 6.92 5.62 8.05
C GLU A 40 7.75 4.84 7.05
N GLY A 41 9.01 5.26 6.91
CA GLY A 41 9.97 4.57 6.06
C GLY A 41 10.96 3.77 6.90
N PHE A 42 11.38 2.63 6.36
CA PHE A 42 12.43 1.80 6.92
C PHE A 42 13.56 1.71 5.88
N SER A 43 14.60 0.97 6.20
CA SER A 43 15.69 0.76 5.27
C SER A 43 15.22 -0.05 4.04
N ASN A 44 15.97 0.04 2.94
CA ASN A 44 15.72 -0.73 1.71
C ASN A 44 14.40 -0.38 1.00
N GLU A 45 14.03 0.91 1.02
CA GLU A 45 12.83 1.38 0.32
C GLU A 45 11.54 0.70 0.82
N ARG A 46 11.50 0.30 2.09
CA ARG A 46 10.32 -0.29 2.71
C ARG A 46 9.58 0.76 3.52
N TYR A 47 8.26 0.69 3.49
CA TYR A 47 7.38 1.69 4.10
C TYR A 47 6.17 1.04 4.74
N THR A 48 5.61 1.75 5.72
CA THR A 48 4.26 1.47 6.22
C THR A 48 3.38 2.68 5.97
N ALA A 49 2.10 2.42 5.72
CA ALA A 49 1.09 3.47 5.58
C ALA A 49 -0.15 3.04 6.35
N GLU A 50 -0.76 3.99 7.07
CA GLU A 50 -1.96 3.73 7.87
C GLU A 50 -2.98 4.83 7.64
N LYS A 51 -4.25 4.45 7.63
CA LYS A 51 -5.35 5.40 7.50
C LYS A 51 -6.61 4.82 8.13
N THR A 52 -7.36 5.65 8.82
CA THR A 52 -8.66 5.25 9.35
C THR A 52 -9.73 5.51 8.29
N ILE A 53 -10.43 4.46 7.88
CA ILE A 53 -11.53 4.53 6.93
C ILE A 53 -12.69 3.72 7.49
N ARG A 54 -13.85 4.37 7.68
CA ARG A 54 -15.08 3.70 8.12
C ARG A 54 -14.90 2.90 9.40
N LYS A 55 -14.29 3.50 10.42
CA LYS A 55 -14.09 2.88 11.74
C LYS A 55 -13.10 1.71 11.73
N ARG A 56 -12.31 1.57 10.68
CA ARG A 56 -11.22 0.61 10.63
C ARG A 56 -9.91 1.35 10.43
N ARG A 57 -8.89 0.96 11.17
CA ARG A 57 -7.54 1.45 10.95
C ARG A 57 -6.85 0.50 9.98
N ILE A 58 -6.76 0.90 8.72
CA ILE A 58 -6.15 0.09 7.66
C ILE A 58 -4.66 0.40 7.65
N TYR A 59 -3.84 -0.64 7.55
CA TYR A 59 -2.40 -0.46 7.45
C TYR A 59 -1.83 -1.37 6.37
N LEU A 60 -0.81 -0.84 5.70
CA LEU A 60 -0.13 -1.50 4.59
C LEU A 60 1.36 -1.55 4.88
N TYR A 61 1.99 -2.66 4.48
CA TYR A 61 3.44 -2.75 4.37
C TYR A 61 3.74 -2.85 2.89
N TYR A 62 4.60 -1.98 2.39
CA TYR A 62 4.93 -1.98 0.98
C TYR A 62 6.37 -1.53 0.78
N TYR A 63 6.90 -1.81 -0.39
CA TYR A 63 8.18 -1.28 -0.79
C TYR A 63 8.06 -0.65 -2.17
N GLN A 64 8.95 0.30 -2.47
CA GLN A 64 8.98 0.97 -3.74
C GLN A 64 10.07 0.36 -4.60
N THR A 65 9.80 0.24 -5.89
CA THR A 65 10.77 -0.28 -6.84
C THR A 65 10.58 0.39 -8.18
N VAL A 66 11.65 0.38 -8.98
CA VAL A 66 11.61 0.81 -10.37
C VAL A 66 11.87 -0.43 -11.21
N PRO A 67 10.89 -0.93 -11.98
CA PRO A 67 11.12 -2.08 -12.86
C PRO A 67 12.25 -1.81 -13.85
N LEU A 68 12.94 -2.86 -14.25
CA LEU A 68 14.12 -2.74 -15.12
C LEU A 68 13.84 -1.99 -16.42
N GLN A 69 12.62 -2.08 -16.93
CA GLN A 69 12.25 -1.46 -18.21
C GLN A 69 11.52 -0.13 -18.04
N ALA A 70 11.38 0.34 -16.80
CA ALA A 70 10.69 1.58 -16.51
C ALA A 70 11.66 2.76 -16.46
N GLN A 71 11.14 3.97 -16.65
CA GLN A 71 11.93 5.18 -16.47
C GLN A 71 12.22 5.38 -14.97
N PRO A 72 13.33 6.03 -14.60
CA PRO A 72 13.69 6.21 -13.19
C PRO A 72 12.63 6.90 -12.33
N HIS A 73 11.75 7.69 -12.93
CA HIS A 73 10.67 8.36 -12.20
C HIS A 73 9.40 7.51 -12.07
N GLU A 74 9.36 6.35 -12.73
CA GLU A 74 8.21 5.46 -12.71
C GLU A 74 8.34 4.45 -11.57
N ARG A 75 7.96 4.88 -10.37
CA ARG A 75 8.03 4.00 -9.21
C ARG A 75 6.74 3.21 -9.05
N TYR A 76 6.91 1.97 -8.64
CA TYR A 76 5.81 1.07 -8.33
C TYR A 76 5.78 0.80 -6.84
N ALA A 77 4.59 0.64 -6.29
CA ALA A 77 4.39 0.20 -4.93
C ALA A 77 4.04 -1.29 -4.94
N ILE A 78 4.81 -2.09 -4.23
CA ILE A 78 4.57 -3.52 -4.09
C ILE A 78 4.02 -3.74 -2.69
N ILE A 79 2.74 -4.04 -2.61
CA ILE A 79 2.05 -4.24 -1.33
C ILE A 79 2.34 -5.64 -0.83
N ASP A 80 3.03 -5.72 0.30
CA ASP A 80 3.46 -6.98 0.89
C ASP A 80 2.49 -7.46 1.98
N PHE A 81 1.76 -6.56 2.62
CA PHE A 81 0.81 -6.90 3.66
C PHE A 81 -0.31 -5.87 3.72
N VAL A 82 -1.52 -6.35 3.94
CA VAL A 82 -2.71 -5.51 4.16
C VAL A 82 -3.39 -6.03 5.43
N GLY A 83 -3.66 -5.13 6.36
CA GLY A 83 -4.34 -5.50 7.58
C GLY A 83 -5.21 -4.37 8.10
N PHE A 84 -5.93 -4.65 9.19
CA PHE A 84 -6.70 -3.61 9.85
C PHE A 84 -6.88 -3.93 11.33
N SER A 85 -7.20 -2.88 12.08
CA SER A 85 -7.70 -3.01 13.45
C SER A 85 -8.92 -2.12 13.59
N ASP A 86 -9.73 -2.36 14.59
CA ASP A 86 -10.86 -1.48 14.89
C ASP A 86 -10.32 -0.14 15.38
N ALA A 87 -10.88 0.91 14.85
CA ALA A 87 -10.50 2.26 15.23
C ALA A 87 -11.37 2.80 16.35
#